data_52cf28bd2e77dadbfa3c3bc4483874f4
#
_entry.id   52cf28bd2e77dadbfa3c3bc4483874f4
#
_cell.length_a   1.000
_cell.length_b   1.000
_cell.length_c   1.000
_cell.angle_alpha   90.00
_cell.angle_beta   90.00
_cell.angle_gamma   90.00
#
_symmetry.space_group_name_H-M   'P 1'
#
loop_
_entity.id
_entity.type
_entity.pdbx_description
1 polymer ?
#
loop_
_entity_poly.entity_id
_entity_poly.type
_entity_poly.pdbx_seq_one_letter_code
_entity_poly.pdbx_strand_id
1 'polypeptide(L)'
;MFARAAAGLYKATMDDSGKKRGGALNRRIRQHAAGKPHRFFAVAQPGFEEIARDELRGAGVAEEFSLVEGGLEFEARLDGCYRANLCSRALTRVLMRLDRFSAVRFERLTAKAADFPWELYLNGSDPLAINVSCSRSRLYHTGRIEEEMRRAIGERLAACGIEPPAVEGDGSATPQTVYARFENDVCVTSLDSSGAPLYRRGYKTHITSAPLRETIAAALLHASGLERCTTLIDPMCGSGTFSMEAAHIWSGRLAGDGRAFAFERWPAFRPAAFAHLKKTLSTKYSSAGDDTERRLFCADIDPEAVKTARANMKNAGLDDAVIPVQEDFFAAAPDIPLGEGTLLVLNPPYGARIPHGNIASFYRRIGATVRERYASCAYCVIVPGFEVEKALSLSWDKKIIFMNGGIRVAAIIKQAP
;
A
#
# COMPACT_ATOMS: atom_id res chain seq x y z
N MET A 1 -21.20 14.93 -11.14
CA MET A 1 -22.55 15.02 -10.57
C MET A 1 -22.70 14.29 -9.22
N PHE A 2 -21.61 13.81 -8.62
CA PHE A 2 -21.62 13.05 -7.35
C PHE A 2 -21.22 13.83 -6.07
N ALA A 3 -20.88 15.11 -6.18
CA ALA A 3 -20.42 15.91 -5.04
C ALA A 3 -21.54 16.62 -4.24
N ARG A 4 -22.80 16.49 -4.63
CA ARG A 4 -23.93 17.14 -3.94
C ARG A 4 -24.78 16.24 -3.03
N ALA A 5 -24.55 14.92 -3.04
CA ALA A 5 -25.36 13.99 -2.23
C ALA A 5 -24.90 13.81 -0.78
N ALA A 6 -23.64 14.13 -0.46
CA ALA A 6 -23.10 13.97 0.90
C ALA A 6 -23.42 15.10 1.89
N ALA A 7 -23.91 16.24 1.42
CA ALA A 7 -24.21 17.38 2.28
C ALA A 7 -25.67 17.43 2.82
N GLY A 8 -26.52 16.52 2.39
CA GLY A 8 -27.98 16.55 2.64
C GLY A 8 -28.48 15.73 3.83
N LEU A 9 -27.70 14.82 4.39
CA LEU A 9 -28.18 13.87 5.42
C LEU A 9 -27.90 14.27 6.88
N TYR A 10 -27.36 15.45 7.14
CA TYR A 10 -27.03 15.92 8.51
C TYR A 10 -28.06 16.90 9.10
N LYS A 11 -29.29 16.95 8.60
CA LYS A 11 -30.39 17.73 9.17
C LYS A 11 -31.58 16.84 9.51
N ALA A 12 -31.52 16.16 10.65
CA ALA A 12 -32.71 15.63 11.29
C ALA A 12 -32.55 15.66 12.81
N THR A 13 -33.42 16.41 13.45
CA THR A 13 -33.90 16.38 14.84
C THR A 13 -32.86 16.29 15.97
N MET A 14 -32.40 17.43 16.45
CA MET A 14 -31.65 17.56 17.69
C MET A 14 -32.44 18.35 18.72
N ASP A 15 -32.77 17.70 19.84
CA ASP A 15 -33.18 18.33 21.10
C ASP A 15 -31.99 19.15 21.68
N ASP A 16 -32.29 20.18 22.50
CA ASP A 16 -31.28 21.13 23.04
C ASP A 16 -30.21 20.43 23.92
N SER A 17 -30.55 19.29 24.54
CA SER A 17 -29.61 18.39 25.23
C SER A 17 -28.62 17.68 24.29
N GLY A 18 -29.06 17.32 23.10
CA GLY A 18 -28.21 16.71 22.05
C GLY A 18 -27.22 17.70 21.47
N LYS A 19 -27.57 18.96 21.30
CA LYS A 19 -26.65 20.03 20.84
C LYS A 19 -25.52 20.29 21.84
N LYS A 20 -25.78 20.29 23.16
CA LYS A 20 -24.76 20.47 24.21
C LYS A 20 -23.82 19.25 24.31
N ARG A 21 -24.35 18.03 24.21
CA ARG A 21 -23.53 16.79 24.19
C ARG A 21 -22.65 16.72 22.93
N GLY A 22 -23.17 17.03 21.76
CA GLY A 22 -22.40 17.11 20.51
C GLY A 22 -21.28 18.13 20.57
N GLY A 23 -21.50 19.29 21.22
CA GLY A 23 -20.47 20.32 21.43
C GLY A 23 -19.31 19.85 22.33
N ALA A 24 -19.62 19.13 23.41
CA ALA A 24 -18.60 18.57 24.31
C ALA A 24 -17.79 17.46 23.65
N LEU A 25 -18.43 16.55 22.93
CA LEU A 25 -17.75 15.49 22.17
C LEU A 25 -16.85 16.09 21.09
N ASN A 26 -17.33 17.05 20.30
CA ASN A 26 -16.53 17.72 19.27
C ASN A 26 -15.31 18.47 19.84
N ARG A 27 -15.41 19.00 21.06
CA ARG A 27 -14.25 19.60 21.76
C ARG A 27 -13.24 18.52 22.13
N ARG A 28 -13.68 17.39 22.67
CA ARG A 28 -12.81 16.25 23.03
C ARG A 28 -12.12 15.68 21.77
N ILE A 29 -12.84 15.48 20.66
CA ILE A 29 -12.29 15.03 19.39
C ILE A 29 -11.19 15.99 18.91
N ARG A 30 -11.45 17.29 18.92
CA ARG A 30 -10.44 18.31 18.54
C ARG A 30 -9.21 18.26 19.44
N GLN A 31 -9.39 18.09 20.74
CA GLN A 31 -8.29 18.11 21.70
C GLN A 31 -7.49 16.80 21.74
N HIS A 32 -8.13 15.65 21.64
CA HIS A 32 -7.52 14.35 21.91
C HIS A 32 -7.27 13.51 20.65
N ALA A 33 -8.05 13.68 19.59
CA ALA A 33 -7.84 12.98 18.33
C ALA A 33 -7.16 13.85 17.26
N ALA A 34 -7.64 15.07 17.00
CA ALA A 34 -7.08 15.93 15.96
C ALA A 34 -5.86 16.75 16.42
N GLY A 35 -5.79 17.14 17.69
CA GLY A 35 -4.81 18.09 18.22
C GLY A 35 -3.51 17.48 18.73
N LYS A 36 -3.44 16.15 18.91
CA LYS A 36 -2.28 15.45 19.45
C LYS A 36 -1.59 14.60 18.39
N PRO A 37 -0.29 14.34 18.51
CA PRO A 37 0.36 13.28 17.78
C PRO A 37 -0.16 11.91 18.24
N HIS A 38 -0.10 10.94 17.32
CA HIS A 38 -0.47 9.55 17.54
C HIS A 38 0.67 8.64 17.05
N ARG A 39 0.74 7.46 17.62
CA ARG A 39 1.63 6.42 17.11
C ARG A 39 0.95 5.70 15.94
N PHE A 40 1.71 5.51 14.89
CA PHE A 40 1.27 4.79 13.69
C PHE A 40 2.17 3.59 13.43
N PHE A 41 1.59 2.58 12.81
CA PHE A 41 2.31 1.46 12.25
C PHE A 41 2.04 1.40 10.74
N ALA A 42 3.07 1.63 9.97
CA ALA A 42 3.03 1.50 8.52
C ALA A 42 3.44 0.08 8.13
N VAL A 43 2.51 -0.66 7.56
CA VAL A 43 2.74 -2.05 7.13
C VAL A 43 3.47 -2.03 5.80
N ALA A 44 4.70 -2.54 5.79
CA ALA A 44 5.50 -2.77 4.60
C ALA A 44 5.66 -4.27 4.34
N GLN A 45 5.95 -4.64 3.11
CA GLN A 45 6.39 -5.99 2.79
C GLN A 45 7.76 -6.24 3.45
N PRO A 46 7.98 -7.38 4.16
CA PRO A 46 9.30 -7.71 4.70
C PRO A 46 10.39 -7.62 3.63
N GLY A 47 11.48 -6.91 3.98
CA GLY A 47 12.59 -6.58 3.08
C GLY A 47 12.49 -5.22 2.40
N PHE A 48 11.38 -4.49 2.56
CA PHE A 48 11.18 -3.15 1.99
C PHE A 48 11.03 -2.05 3.05
N GLU A 49 11.29 -2.35 4.31
CA GLU A 49 11.09 -1.43 5.43
C GLU A 49 11.94 -0.15 5.30
N GLU A 50 13.21 -0.30 4.87
CA GLU A 50 14.10 0.85 4.65
C GLU A 50 13.61 1.76 3.51
N ILE A 51 13.16 1.15 2.41
CA ILE A 51 12.60 1.88 1.27
C ILE A 51 11.35 2.66 1.69
N ALA A 52 10.46 2.01 2.44
CA ALA A 52 9.26 2.65 2.98
C ALA A 52 9.61 3.80 3.94
N ARG A 53 10.64 3.65 4.80
CA ARG A 53 11.13 4.71 5.68
C ARG A 53 11.59 5.93 4.88
N ASP A 54 12.42 5.72 3.87
CA ASP A 54 13.01 6.79 3.09
C ASP A 54 11.94 7.53 2.27
N GLU A 55 10.98 6.82 1.73
CA GLU A 55 9.80 7.38 1.07
C GLU A 55 8.94 8.23 2.02
N LEU A 56 8.64 7.74 3.23
CA LEU A 56 7.85 8.49 4.22
C LEU A 56 8.58 9.72 4.74
N ARG A 57 9.91 9.64 4.91
CA ARG A 57 10.75 10.78 5.28
C ARG A 57 10.74 11.85 4.18
N GLY A 58 10.90 11.48 2.92
CA GLY A 58 10.81 12.39 1.76
C GLY A 58 9.44 13.04 1.60
N ALA A 59 8.38 12.34 1.99
CA ALA A 59 7.02 12.87 2.02
C ALA A 59 6.73 13.79 3.22
N GLY A 60 7.65 13.91 4.17
CA GLY A 60 7.50 14.74 5.38
C GLY A 60 6.43 14.19 6.34
N VAL A 61 6.39 12.87 6.51
CA VAL A 61 5.41 12.19 7.39
C VAL A 61 5.80 12.33 8.86
N ALA A 62 7.08 12.08 9.18
CA ALA A 62 7.66 12.20 10.50
C ALA A 62 9.19 12.37 10.39
N GLU A 63 9.83 12.76 11.48
CA GLU A 63 11.29 12.88 11.56
C GLU A 63 11.94 11.52 11.89
N GLU A 64 11.35 10.77 12.82
CA GLU A 64 11.88 9.52 13.34
C GLU A 64 11.00 8.32 13.00
N PHE A 65 11.65 7.21 12.67
CA PHE A 65 11.02 5.94 12.35
C PHE A 65 11.75 4.80 13.03
N SER A 66 10.99 3.88 13.65
CA SER A 66 11.51 2.63 14.20
C SER A 66 11.18 1.49 13.24
N LEU A 67 12.20 0.90 12.63
CA LEU A 67 12.01 -0.27 11.76
C LEU A 67 11.72 -1.50 12.61
N VAL A 68 10.69 -2.24 12.23
CA VAL A 68 10.31 -3.52 12.82
C VAL A 68 9.96 -4.50 11.70
N GLU A 69 9.99 -5.78 11.98
CA GLU A 69 9.63 -6.79 10.99
C GLU A 69 8.21 -6.54 10.43
N GLY A 70 8.11 -6.41 9.11
CA GLY A 70 6.85 -6.18 8.40
C GLY A 70 6.36 -4.73 8.42
N GLY A 71 7.21 -3.76 8.81
CA GLY A 71 6.83 -2.35 8.76
C GLY A 71 7.70 -1.42 9.57
N LEU A 72 7.12 -0.29 9.91
CA LEU A 72 7.78 0.74 10.71
C LEU A 72 6.78 1.47 11.60
N GLU A 73 7.24 1.87 12.78
CA GLU A 73 6.48 2.71 13.70
C GLU A 73 7.01 4.15 13.64
N PHE A 74 6.08 5.10 13.75
CA PHE A 74 6.39 6.52 13.81
C PHE A 74 5.31 7.26 14.61
N GLU A 75 5.65 8.47 15.04
CA GLU A 75 4.72 9.38 15.70
C GLU A 75 4.47 10.60 14.81
N ALA A 76 3.19 10.91 14.58
CA ALA A 76 2.78 12.04 13.77
C ALA A 76 1.38 12.54 14.16
N ARG A 77 1.01 13.75 13.71
CA ARG A 77 -0.38 14.20 13.71
C ARG A 77 -1.14 13.54 12.55
N LEU A 78 -2.44 13.79 12.47
CA LEU A 78 -3.28 13.19 11.42
C LEU A 78 -2.85 13.57 10.01
N ASP A 79 -2.25 14.74 9.79
CA ASP A 79 -1.72 15.13 8.49
C ASP A 79 -0.54 14.24 8.05
N GLY A 80 0.31 13.80 8.97
CA GLY A 80 1.34 12.78 8.67
C GLY A 80 0.73 11.45 8.25
N CYS A 81 -0.36 11.01 8.91
CA CYS A 81 -1.12 9.83 8.48
C CYS A 81 -1.69 9.99 7.06
N TYR A 82 -2.25 11.17 6.75
CA TYR A 82 -2.79 11.47 5.42
C TYR A 82 -1.68 11.48 4.35
N ARG A 83 -0.53 12.07 4.65
CA ARG A 83 0.66 12.03 3.77
C ARG A 83 1.13 10.61 3.52
N ALA A 84 1.24 9.79 4.57
CA ALA A 84 1.65 8.39 4.43
C ALA A 84 0.74 7.61 3.47
N ASN A 85 -0.59 7.78 3.60
CA ASN A 85 -1.56 7.13 2.73
C ASN A 85 -1.58 7.68 1.29
N LEU A 86 -1.38 9.00 1.13
CA LEU A 86 -1.40 9.66 -0.19
C LEU A 86 -0.13 9.41 -1.00
N CYS A 87 1.03 9.47 -0.33
CA CYS A 87 2.32 9.52 -1.03
C CYS A 87 2.97 8.15 -1.16
N SER A 88 2.81 7.27 -0.15
CA SER A 88 3.57 6.04 -0.14
C SER A 88 3.17 5.06 -1.24
N ARG A 89 4.18 4.59 -1.97
CA ARG A 89 4.08 3.55 -2.98
C ARG A 89 4.47 2.18 -2.43
N ALA A 90 5.30 2.13 -1.37
CA ALA A 90 5.82 0.89 -0.78
C ALA A 90 4.93 0.29 0.31
N LEU A 91 4.08 1.09 0.96
CA LEU A 91 3.25 0.63 2.06
C LEU A 91 2.02 -0.14 1.59
N THR A 92 1.66 -1.17 2.35
CA THR A 92 0.41 -1.92 2.17
C THR A 92 -0.75 -1.28 2.93
N ARG A 93 -0.48 -0.68 4.11
CA ARG A 93 -1.48 -0.13 5.01
C ARG A 93 -0.84 0.78 6.06
N VAL A 94 -1.61 1.75 6.57
CA VAL A 94 -1.22 2.58 7.72
C VAL A 94 -2.25 2.39 8.83
N LEU A 95 -1.79 2.01 10.01
CA LEU A 95 -2.61 1.73 11.19
C LEU A 95 -2.32 2.75 12.28
N MET A 96 -3.33 3.43 12.81
CA MET A 96 -3.20 4.26 14.00
C MET A 96 -3.26 3.37 15.25
N ARG A 97 -2.21 3.36 16.07
CA ARG A 97 -2.17 2.65 17.34
C ARG A 97 -3.08 3.35 18.34
N LEU A 98 -4.06 2.62 18.87
CA LEU A 98 -5.05 3.17 19.81
C LEU A 98 -4.67 2.89 21.26
N ASP A 99 -4.49 1.61 21.60
CA ASP A 99 -4.19 1.19 22.97
C ASP A 99 -3.28 -0.05 22.99
N ARG A 100 -2.61 -0.25 24.12
CA ARG A 100 -1.76 -1.41 24.40
C ARG A 100 -1.95 -1.85 25.85
N PHE A 101 -2.46 -3.06 26.07
CA PHE A 101 -2.73 -3.61 27.38
C PHE A 101 -2.50 -5.11 27.46
N SER A 102 -2.23 -5.63 28.65
CA SER A 102 -2.15 -7.07 28.89
C SER A 102 -3.53 -7.64 29.22
N ALA A 103 -3.89 -8.76 28.60
CA ALA A 103 -5.12 -9.50 28.90
C ALA A 103 -4.92 -11.01 28.73
N VAL A 104 -5.07 -11.74 29.83
CA VAL A 104 -4.97 -13.21 29.91
C VAL A 104 -6.32 -13.88 30.13
N ARG A 105 -7.39 -13.09 30.36
CA ARG A 105 -8.78 -13.51 30.56
C ARG A 105 -9.72 -12.56 29.81
N PHE A 106 -10.89 -13.07 29.43
CA PHE A 106 -11.90 -12.30 28.70
C PHE A 106 -12.45 -11.12 29.49
N GLU A 107 -12.64 -11.26 30.80
CA GLU A 107 -13.14 -10.18 31.67
C GLU A 107 -12.24 -8.96 31.62
N ARG A 108 -10.92 -9.19 31.60
CA ARG A 108 -9.96 -8.10 31.49
C ARG A 108 -9.92 -7.47 30.07
N LEU A 109 -10.04 -8.29 29.01
CA LEU A 109 -10.19 -7.81 27.66
C LEU A 109 -11.40 -6.90 27.52
N THR A 110 -12.57 -7.38 27.97
CA THR A 110 -13.84 -6.65 27.86
C THR A 110 -13.78 -5.34 28.66
N ALA A 111 -13.26 -5.36 29.90
CA ALA A 111 -13.11 -4.15 30.71
C ALA A 111 -12.21 -3.12 30.01
N LYS A 112 -11.05 -3.54 29.48
CA LYS A 112 -10.15 -2.65 28.76
C LYS A 112 -10.75 -2.09 27.48
N ALA A 113 -11.47 -2.92 26.73
CA ALA A 113 -12.15 -2.46 25.52
C ALA A 113 -13.30 -1.47 25.83
N ALA A 114 -14.04 -1.65 26.93
CA ALA A 114 -15.10 -0.74 27.36
C ALA A 114 -14.57 0.60 27.91
N ASP A 115 -13.41 0.61 28.56
CA ASP A 115 -12.78 1.82 29.10
C ASP A 115 -12.22 2.75 28.02
N PHE A 116 -11.85 2.21 26.84
CA PHE A 116 -11.25 3.00 25.79
C PHE A 116 -12.26 3.99 25.16
N PRO A 117 -11.88 5.25 24.87
CA PRO A 117 -12.80 6.27 24.37
C PRO A 117 -13.07 6.15 22.86
N TRP A 118 -13.75 5.08 22.44
CA TRP A 118 -14.06 4.77 21.04
C TRP A 118 -14.81 5.90 20.32
N GLU A 119 -15.61 6.68 21.04
CA GLU A 119 -16.38 7.83 20.54
C GLU A 119 -15.51 8.92 19.94
N LEU A 120 -14.21 8.92 20.18
CA LEU A 120 -13.26 9.85 19.57
C LEU A 120 -12.77 9.39 18.18
N TYR A 121 -12.92 8.12 17.86
CA TYR A 121 -12.33 7.46 16.70
C TYR A 121 -13.34 6.81 15.78
N LEU A 122 -14.49 6.38 16.28
CA LEU A 122 -15.56 5.72 15.54
C LEU A 122 -16.82 6.60 15.53
N ASN A 123 -17.49 6.67 14.38
CA ASN A 123 -18.67 7.52 14.22
C ASN A 123 -20.01 6.80 14.49
N GLY A 124 -20.02 5.48 14.61
CA GLY A 124 -21.22 4.66 14.79
C GLY A 124 -22.10 4.44 13.56
N SER A 125 -22.00 5.30 12.55
CA SER A 125 -22.81 5.18 11.32
C SER A 125 -22.27 4.18 10.29
N ASP A 126 -20.97 3.88 10.38
CA ASP A 126 -20.33 2.91 9.50
C ASP A 126 -20.30 1.53 10.13
N PRO A 127 -20.37 0.45 9.35
CA PRO A 127 -20.13 -0.89 9.87
C PRO A 127 -18.76 -1.01 10.54
N LEU A 128 -18.65 -1.87 11.55
CA LEU A 128 -17.41 -2.15 12.26
C LEU A 128 -16.91 -3.55 11.93
N ALA A 129 -15.72 -3.65 11.37
CA ALA A 129 -14.97 -4.89 11.26
C ALA A 129 -13.90 -4.97 12.35
N ILE A 130 -13.70 -6.15 12.93
CA ILE A 130 -12.64 -6.39 13.92
C ILE A 130 -11.79 -7.55 13.43
N ASN A 131 -10.52 -7.27 13.12
CA ASN A 131 -9.56 -8.28 12.70
C ASN A 131 -8.67 -8.68 13.88
N VAL A 132 -8.79 -9.93 14.30
CA VAL A 132 -8.05 -10.47 15.45
C VAL A 132 -6.93 -11.40 14.97
N SER A 133 -5.74 -11.20 15.52
CA SER A 133 -4.62 -12.15 15.37
C SER A 133 -3.99 -12.45 16.71
N CYS A 134 -3.66 -13.72 16.95
CA CYS A 134 -3.09 -14.19 18.20
C CYS A 134 -1.82 -15.00 17.96
N SER A 135 -0.78 -14.69 18.72
CA SER A 135 0.46 -15.46 18.77
C SER A 135 0.94 -15.57 20.21
N ARG A 136 1.32 -16.77 20.64
CA ARG A 136 1.90 -17.02 21.98
C ARG A 136 1.11 -16.38 23.13
N SER A 137 -0.24 -16.47 23.09
CA SER A 137 -1.12 -15.82 24.03
C SER A 137 -2.17 -16.80 24.56
N ARG A 138 -2.60 -16.60 25.82
CA ARG A 138 -3.65 -17.41 26.47
C ARG A 138 -5.01 -17.18 25.84
N LEU A 139 -5.29 -15.94 25.44
CA LEU A 139 -6.44 -15.63 24.60
C LEU A 139 -6.06 -15.87 23.13
N TYR A 140 -6.60 -16.97 22.55
CA TYR A 140 -6.29 -17.40 21.19
C TYR A 140 -7.53 -17.68 20.31
N HIS A 141 -8.73 -17.71 20.92
CA HIS A 141 -9.99 -17.87 20.18
C HIS A 141 -10.40 -16.55 19.51
N THR A 142 -9.95 -16.34 18.30
CA THR A 142 -10.12 -15.07 17.57
C THR A 142 -11.57 -14.64 17.44
N GLY A 143 -12.51 -15.56 17.13
CA GLY A 143 -13.94 -15.25 17.03
C GLY A 143 -14.54 -14.74 18.34
N ARG A 144 -14.21 -15.37 19.47
CA ARG A 144 -14.71 -14.91 20.77
C ARG A 144 -14.10 -13.58 21.20
N ILE A 145 -12.82 -13.34 20.87
CA ILE A 145 -12.18 -12.04 21.11
C ILE A 145 -12.89 -10.94 20.29
N GLU A 146 -13.21 -11.23 19.04
CA GLU A 146 -13.96 -10.32 18.17
C GLU A 146 -15.33 -9.97 18.76
N GLU A 147 -16.12 -10.98 19.17
CA GLU A 147 -17.45 -10.80 19.77
C GLU A 147 -17.38 -9.94 21.03
N GLU A 148 -16.47 -10.25 21.97
CA GLU A 148 -16.32 -9.51 23.23
C GLU A 148 -15.88 -8.06 22.97
N MET A 149 -14.95 -7.82 22.04
CA MET A 149 -14.54 -6.47 21.66
C MET A 149 -15.69 -5.71 21.00
N ARG A 150 -16.41 -6.33 20.08
CA ARG A 150 -17.55 -5.72 19.39
C ARG A 150 -18.63 -5.29 20.39
N ARG A 151 -18.96 -6.16 21.36
CA ARG A 151 -19.90 -5.86 22.43
C ARG A 151 -19.44 -4.67 23.28
N ALA A 152 -18.20 -4.70 23.76
CA ALA A 152 -17.63 -3.63 24.58
C ALA A 152 -17.57 -2.29 23.86
N ILE A 153 -17.20 -2.27 22.58
CA ILE A 153 -17.22 -1.06 21.73
C ILE A 153 -18.64 -0.53 21.58
N GLY A 154 -19.61 -1.41 21.29
CA GLY A 154 -21.02 -1.03 21.15
C GLY A 154 -21.60 -0.44 22.43
N GLU A 155 -21.38 -1.07 23.58
CA GLU A 155 -21.80 -0.58 24.91
C GLU A 155 -21.20 0.82 25.21
N ARG A 156 -19.90 1.00 24.91
CA ARG A 156 -19.23 2.29 25.10
C ARG A 156 -19.84 3.40 24.23
N LEU A 157 -20.06 3.12 22.95
CA LEU A 157 -20.64 4.10 22.03
C LEU A 157 -22.09 4.44 22.44
N ALA A 158 -22.90 3.45 22.80
CA ALA A 158 -24.25 3.65 23.30
C ALA A 158 -24.27 4.51 24.57
N ALA A 159 -23.36 4.30 25.52
CA ALA A 159 -23.22 5.14 26.72
C ALA A 159 -22.87 6.61 26.40
N CYS A 160 -22.24 6.86 25.25
CA CYS A 160 -21.96 8.19 24.74
C CYS A 160 -23.10 8.78 23.88
N GLY A 161 -24.20 8.04 23.68
CA GLY A 161 -25.33 8.44 22.83
C GLY A 161 -25.05 8.33 21.34
N ILE A 162 -24.11 7.47 20.97
CA ILE A 162 -23.79 7.11 19.59
C ILE A 162 -24.39 5.72 19.32
N GLU A 163 -25.12 5.60 18.21
CA GLU A 163 -25.66 4.30 17.81
C GLU A 163 -24.53 3.27 17.59
N PRO A 164 -24.64 2.07 18.18
CA PRO A 164 -23.62 1.04 17.97
C PRO A 164 -23.51 0.68 16.49
N PRO A 165 -22.27 0.50 15.97
CA PRO A 165 -22.05 0.16 14.56
C PRO A 165 -22.75 -1.15 14.19
N ALA A 166 -23.34 -1.20 13.01
CA ALA A 166 -23.85 -2.44 12.44
C ALA A 166 -22.73 -3.49 12.30
N VAL A 167 -23.09 -4.75 12.38
CA VAL A 167 -22.20 -5.84 11.95
C VAL A 167 -22.05 -5.72 10.43
N GLU A 168 -20.83 -5.94 9.91
CA GLU A 168 -20.58 -5.99 8.48
C GLU A 168 -21.56 -7.00 7.84
N GLY A 169 -22.51 -6.51 7.05
CA GLY A 169 -23.64 -7.33 6.58
C GLY A 169 -23.73 -7.39 5.05
N ASP A 170 -24.32 -6.40 4.43
CA ASP A 170 -24.75 -6.47 3.01
C ASP A 170 -23.75 -5.97 1.97
N GLY A 171 -22.51 -5.62 2.38
CA GLY A 171 -21.48 -5.13 1.46
C GLY A 171 -21.73 -3.71 0.92
N SER A 172 -22.78 -3.01 1.36
CA SER A 172 -23.16 -1.68 0.85
C SER A 172 -22.22 -0.56 1.32
N ALA A 173 -21.56 -0.72 2.48
CA ALA A 173 -20.63 0.25 3.03
C ALA A 173 -19.30 -0.40 3.43
N THR A 174 -18.19 0.29 3.15
CA THR A 174 -16.86 -0.17 3.59
C THR A 174 -16.75 0.01 5.11
N PRO A 175 -16.43 -1.02 5.90
CA PRO A 175 -16.39 -0.93 7.35
C PRO A 175 -15.21 -0.08 7.85
N GLN A 176 -15.38 0.51 9.06
CA GLN A 176 -14.25 0.94 9.85
C GLN A 176 -13.61 -0.30 10.49
N THR A 177 -12.31 -0.49 10.28
CA THR A 177 -11.64 -1.72 10.72
C THR A 177 -10.73 -1.47 11.92
N VAL A 178 -10.98 -2.21 13.00
CA VAL A 178 -10.13 -2.29 14.19
C VAL A 178 -9.31 -3.57 14.13
N TYR A 179 -8.00 -3.45 14.28
CA TYR A 179 -7.10 -4.59 14.43
C TYR A 179 -6.79 -4.82 15.91
N ALA A 180 -6.95 -6.05 16.39
CA ALA A 180 -6.54 -6.49 17.72
C ALA A 180 -5.48 -7.57 17.59
N ARG A 181 -4.23 -7.22 17.81
CA ARG A 181 -3.09 -8.15 17.76
C ARG A 181 -2.68 -8.55 19.17
N PHE A 182 -2.83 -9.81 19.46
CA PHE A 182 -2.33 -10.43 20.69
C PHE A 182 -0.97 -11.08 20.44
N GLU A 183 0.01 -10.69 21.24
CA GLU A 183 1.33 -11.30 21.23
C GLU A 183 1.88 -11.34 22.66
N ASN A 184 2.27 -12.54 23.14
CA ASN A 184 2.75 -12.76 24.51
C ASN A 184 1.81 -12.14 25.58
N ASP A 185 0.50 -12.42 25.47
CA ASP A 185 -0.57 -11.92 26.36
C ASP A 185 -0.78 -10.39 26.35
N VAL A 186 -0.15 -9.67 25.42
CA VAL A 186 -0.35 -8.22 25.22
C VAL A 186 -1.18 -7.99 23.98
N CYS A 187 -2.30 -7.27 24.14
CA CYS A 187 -3.13 -6.79 23.03
C CYS A 187 -2.69 -5.40 22.61
N VAL A 188 -2.46 -5.23 21.32
CA VAL A 188 -2.33 -3.91 20.68
C VAL A 188 -3.54 -3.70 19.78
N THR A 189 -4.33 -2.67 20.08
CA THR A 189 -5.45 -2.26 19.24
C THR A 189 -5.03 -1.16 18.28
N SER A 190 -5.48 -1.22 17.04
CA SER A 190 -5.17 -0.24 16.01
C SER A 190 -6.36 0.01 15.11
N LEU A 191 -6.52 1.24 14.62
CA LEU A 191 -7.55 1.63 13.68
C LEU A 191 -6.95 1.77 12.28
N ASP A 192 -7.62 1.17 11.30
CA ASP A 192 -7.21 1.27 9.89
C ASP A 192 -7.45 2.68 9.35
N SER A 193 -6.41 3.30 8.84
CA SER A 193 -6.51 4.58 8.15
C SER A 193 -6.67 4.43 6.64
N SER A 194 -6.25 3.32 6.08
CA SER A 194 -6.14 3.11 4.63
C SER A 194 -7.43 2.61 3.98
N GLY A 195 -8.16 1.71 4.64
CA GLY A 195 -9.31 1.00 4.08
C GLY A 195 -8.86 -0.14 3.16
N ALA A 196 -9.14 -0.07 1.88
CA ALA A 196 -8.60 -1.03 0.93
C ALA A 196 -7.06 -1.00 0.95
N PRO A 197 -6.37 -2.15 0.78
CA PRO A 197 -4.91 -2.19 0.73
C PRO A 197 -4.33 -1.18 -0.26
N LEU A 198 -3.22 -0.52 0.11
CA LEU A 198 -2.64 0.57 -0.70
C LEU A 198 -2.12 0.11 -2.06
N TYR A 199 -1.75 -1.16 -2.24
CA TYR A 199 -1.41 -1.70 -3.56
C TYR A 199 -2.59 -1.71 -4.55
N ARG A 200 -3.85 -1.68 -4.08
CA ARG A 200 -5.02 -1.52 -4.95
C ARG A 200 -5.16 -0.07 -5.38
N ARG A 201 -4.38 0.35 -6.39
CA ARG A 201 -4.37 1.72 -6.92
C ARG A 201 -5.67 2.11 -7.66
N GLY A 202 -6.48 1.13 -8.05
CA GLY A 202 -7.74 1.34 -8.78
C GLY A 202 -7.63 1.25 -10.30
N TYR A 203 -6.44 1.27 -10.87
CA TYR A 203 -6.25 1.18 -12.33
C TYR A 203 -6.12 -0.26 -12.84
N LYS A 204 -5.67 -1.20 -12.01
CA LYS A 204 -5.47 -2.60 -12.40
C LYS A 204 -6.75 -3.39 -12.18
N THR A 205 -7.59 -3.46 -13.20
CA THR A 205 -8.87 -4.18 -13.18
C THR A 205 -8.75 -5.59 -13.76
N HIS A 206 -7.73 -5.83 -14.61
CA HIS A 206 -7.44 -7.11 -15.21
C HIS A 206 -6.12 -7.65 -14.65
N ILE A 207 -6.13 -8.89 -14.21
CA ILE A 207 -4.97 -9.54 -13.57
C ILE A 207 -4.61 -10.83 -14.32
N THR A 208 -3.32 -11.07 -14.49
CA THR A 208 -2.78 -12.36 -14.91
C THR A 208 -2.73 -13.33 -13.72
N SER A 209 -2.42 -14.58 -13.94
CA SER A 209 -2.51 -15.68 -12.95
C SER A 209 -1.71 -15.48 -11.65
N ALA A 210 -0.72 -14.58 -11.57
CA ALA A 210 -0.05 -14.17 -10.32
C ALA A 210 0.65 -12.82 -10.53
N PRO A 211 -0.08 -11.72 -10.43
CA PRO A 211 0.44 -10.39 -10.69
C PRO A 211 1.41 -9.95 -9.60
N LEU A 212 2.45 -9.21 -10.00
CA LEU A 212 3.24 -8.45 -9.05
C LEU A 212 2.35 -7.37 -8.41
N ARG A 213 2.44 -7.20 -7.07
CA ARG A 213 1.74 -6.10 -6.40
C ARG A 213 2.39 -4.77 -6.75
N GLU A 214 1.60 -3.74 -6.90
CA GLU A 214 2.03 -2.39 -7.26
C GLU A 214 3.04 -1.84 -6.23
N THR A 215 2.84 -2.12 -4.94
CA THR A 215 3.77 -1.71 -3.88
C THR A 215 5.14 -2.38 -3.99
N ILE A 216 5.18 -3.63 -4.42
CA ILE A 216 6.46 -4.34 -4.65
C ILE A 216 7.15 -3.77 -5.89
N ALA A 217 6.42 -3.59 -7.00
CA ALA A 217 6.96 -3.02 -8.22
C ALA A 217 7.55 -1.62 -7.97
N ALA A 218 6.81 -0.73 -7.32
CA ALA A 218 7.27 0.61 -7.00
C ALA A 218 8.50 0.61 -6.09
N ALA A 219 8.52 -0.23 -5.04
CA ALA A 219 9.67 -0.35 -4.15
C ALA A 219 10.92 -0.88 -4.88
N LEU A 220 10.77 -1.84 -5.79
CA LEU A 220 11.87 -2.34 -6.61
C LEU A 220 12.38 -1.29 -7.61
N LEU A 221 11.50 -0.53 -8.24
CA LEU A 221 11.86 0.58 -9.13
C LEU A 221 12.68 1.63 -8.37
N HIS A 222 12.25 2.02 -7.18
CA HIS A 222 12.99 2.93 -6.32
C HIS A 222 14.35 2.34 -5.90
N ALA A 223 14.38 1.08 -5.46
CA ALA A 223 15.63 0.39 -5.09
C ALA A 223 16.63 0.29 -6.26
N SER A 224 16.14 0.30 -7.50
CA SER A 224 16.94 0.23 -8.72
C SER A 224 17.39 1.60 -9.24
N GLY A 225 16.95 2.71 -8.61
CA GLY A 225 17.33 4.06 -8.98
C GLY A 225 16.56 4.60 -10.19
N LEU A 226 15.27 4.27 -10.34
CA LEU A 226 14.43 4.74 -11.44
C LEU A 226 14.46 6.28 -11.61
N GLU A 227 14.61 7.02 -10.51
CA GLU A 227 14.67 8.49 -10.53
C GLU A 227 15.84 9.04 -11.35
N ARG A 228 16.94 8.27 -11.47
CA ARG A 228 18.13 8.60 -12.27
C ARG A 228 18.02 8.12 -13.71
N CYS A 229 16.97 7.37 -14.04
CA CYS A 229 16.79 6.80 -15.36
C CYS A 229 15.87 7.64 -16.23
N THR A 230 16.18 7.68 -17.54
CA THR A 230 15.33 8.31 -18.56
C THR A 230 14.57 7.27 -19.38
N THR A 231 15.01 6.01 -19.34
CA THR A 231 14.41 4.91 -20.10
C THR A 231 14.10 3.73 -19.20
N LEU A 232 12.90 3.16 -19.29
CA LEU A 232 12.54 1.89 -18.69
C LEU A 232 12.23 0.87 -19.77
N ILE A 233 12.75 -0.36 -19.60
CA ILE A 233 12.46 -1.51 -20.45
C ILE A 233 11.85 -2.61 -19.61
N ASP A 234 10.58 -2.96 -19.89
CA ASP A 234 9.78 -4.02 -19.23
C ASP A 234 9.35 -5.06 -20.28
N PRO A 235 10.26 -5.97 -20.70
CA PRO A 235 10.04 -6.85 -21.86
C PRO A 235 9.36 -8.17 -21.49
N MET A 236 8.95 -8.35 -20.21
CA MET A 236 8.14 -9.44 -19.70
C MET A 236 7.05 -8.86 -18.80
N CYS A 237 6.30 -7.90 -19.34
CA CYS A 237 5.47 -6.98 -18.58
C CYS A 237 4.23 -7.63 -17.92
N GLY A 238 3.77 -8.77 -18.41
CA GLY A 238 2.55 -9.40 -17.93
C GLY A 238 1.36 -8.44 -17.98
N SER A 239 0.84 -8.04 -16.82
CA SER A 239 -0.24 -7.06 -16.70
C SER A 239 0.23 -5.60 -16.70
N GLY A 240 1.51 -5.31 -16.96
CA GLY A 240 2.08 -3.97 -17.07
C GLY A 240 2.40 -3.27 -15.75
N THR A 241 2.59 -4.00 -14.65
CA THR A 241 2.69 -3.39 -13.31
C THR A 241 3.93 -2.49 -13.16
N PHE A 242 5.12 -2.93 -13.57
CA PHE A 242 6.33 -2.11 -13.53
C PHE A 242 6.19 -0.85 -14.39
N SER A 243 5.73 -1.02 -15.61
CA SER A 243 5.53 0.06 -16.57
C SER A 243 4.57 1.13 -16.05
N MET A 244 3.42 0.74 -15.48
CA MET A 244 2.44 1.69 -14.92
C MET A 244 2.98 2.42 -13.69
N GLU A 245 3.63 1.72 -12.75
CA GLU A 245 4.21 2.37 -11.57
C GLU A 245 5.34 3.33 -11.97
N ALA A 246 6.19 2.97 -12.94
CA ALA A 246 7.24 3.85 -13.45
C ALA A 246 6.68 5.13 -14.08
N ALA A 247 5.67 5.01 -14.96
CA ALA A 247 5.01 6.15 -15.57
C ALA A 247 4.37 7.09 -14.52
N HIS A 248 3.71 6.51 -13.50
CA HIS A 248 3.13 7.30 -12.41
C HIS A 248 4.17 7.93 -11.48
N ILE A 249 5.33 7.30 -11.26
CA ILE A 249 6.45 7.88 -10.51
C ILE A 249 7.00 9.07 -11.29
N TRP A 250 7.32 8.89 -12.56
CA TRP A 250 7.88 9.95 -13.42
C TRP A 250 6.94 11.13 -13.63
N SER A 251 5.63 10.89 -13.73
CA SER A 251 4.63 11.97 -13.82
C SER A 251 4.34 12.67 -12.49
N GLY A 252 4.96 12.25 -11.38
CA GLY A 252 4.69 12.81 -10.06
C GLY A 252 3.27 12.56 -9.52
N ARG A 253 2.53 11.61 -10.10
CA ARG A 253 1.19 11.26 -9.62
C ARG A 253 1.27 10.64 -8.24
N LEU A 254 0.44 11.12 -7.30
CA LEU A 254 0.38 10.56 -5.95
C LEU A 254 -0.14 9.12 -5.98
N ALA A 255 0.47 8.23 -5.19
CA ALA A 255 0.08 6.82 -5.12
C ALA A 255 -1.38 6.62 -4.68
N GLY A 256 -1.86 7.49 -3.81
CA GLY A 256 -3.21 7.48 -3.27
C GLY A 256 -4.21 8.33 -4.06
N ASP A 257 -3.84 8.87 -5.24
CA ASP A 257 -4.76 9.67 -6.02
C ASP A 257 -5.92 8.83 -6.57
N GLY A 258 -7.13 9.44 -6.59
CA GLY A 258 -8.33 8.78 -7.11
C GLY A 258 -8.98 7.75 -6.20
N ARG A 259 -8.45 7.48 -4.98
CA ARG A 259 -9.05 6.56 -4.03
C ARG A 259 -9.59 7.25 -2.78
N ALA A 260 -10.57 6.62 -2.12
CA ALA A 260 -11.02 6.98 -0.79
C ALA A 260 -10.22 6.21 0.28
N PHE A 261 -10.08 6.82 1.46
CA PHE A 261 -9.39 6.24 2.61
C PHE A 261 -10.34 6.05 3.80
N ALA A 262 -10.05 5.08 4.67
CA ALA A 262 -10.85 4.84 5.86
C ALA A 262 -10.82 6.04 6.83
N PHE A 263 -9.70 6.78 6.92
CA PHE A 263 -9.59 7.96 7.78
C PHE A 263 -10.56 9.10 7.40
N GLU A 264 -11.08 9.14 6.15
CA GLU A 264 -12.03 10.16 5.72
C GLU A 264 -13.37 10.06 6.47
N ARG A 265 -13.61 8.93 7.13
CA ARG A 265 -14.81 8.69 7.95
C ARG A 265 -14.57 8.81 9.45
N TRP A 266 -13.35 9.15 9.87
CA TRP A 266 -13.07 9.39 11.28
C TRP A 266 -13.72 10.68 11.78
N PRO A 267 -14.22 10.71 13.03
CA PRO A 267 -14.82 11.93 13.60
C PRO A 267 -13.88 13.15 13.58
N ALA A 268 -12.57 12.90 13.60
CA ALA A 268 -11.53 13.94 13.55
C ALA A 268 -11.21 14.45 12.14
N PHE A 269 -11.74 13.82 11.09
CA PHE A 269 -11.43 14.17 9.70
C PHE A 269 -11.93 15.56 9.32
N ARG A 270 -11.13 16.28 8.56
CA ARG A 270 -11.43 17.64 8.08
C ARG A 270 -11.27 17.70 6.56
N PRO A 271 -12.37 17.61 5.81
CA PRO A 271 -12.33 17.55 4.34
C PRO A 271 -11.55 18.69 3.68
N ALA A 272 -11.76 19.94 4.13
CA ALA A 272 -11.08 21.10 3.56
C ALA A 272 -9.55 21.07 3.78
N ALA A 273 -9.09 20.66 4.97
CA ALA A 273 -7.67 20.53 5.27
C ALA A 273 -7.03 19.40 4.45
N PHE A 274 -7.72 18.28 4.28
CA PHE A 274 -7.26 17.17 3.44
C PHE A 274 -7.18 17.55 1.96
N ALA A 275 -8.20 18.25 1.44
CA ALA A 275 -8.21 18.74 0.06
C ALA A 275 -7.06 19.71 -0.21
N HIS A 276 -6.78 20.62 0.73
CA HIS A 276 -5.63 21.53 0.65
C HIS A 276 -4.31 20.77 0.67
N LEU A 277 -4.13 19.82 1.60
CA LEU A 277 -2.95 18.96 1.67
C LEU A 277 -2.72 18.19 0.37
N LYS A 278 -3.77 17.54 -0.15
CA LYS A 278 -3.71 16.80 -1.42
C LYS A 278 -3.28 17.69 -2.58
N LYS A 279 -3.87 18.89 -2.71
CA LYS A 279 -3.48 19.87 -3.74
C LYS A 279 -2.01 20.28 -3.61
N THR A 280 -1.57 20.60 -2.39
CA THR A 280 -0.16 20.99 -2.12
C THR A 280 0.82 19.89 -2.50
N LEU A 281 0.51 18.64 -2.12
CA LEU A 281 1.36 17.48 -2.46
C LEU A 281 1.34 17.22 -3.96
N SER A 282 0.19 17.24 -4.62
CA SER A 282 0.11 17.06 -6.07
C SER A 282 0.96 18.08 -6.81
N THR A 283 0.88 19.37 -6.44
CA THR A 283 1.73 20.41 -7.03
C THR A 283 3.21 20.14 -6.78
N LYS A 284 3.60 19.80 -5.53
CA LYS A 284 5.00 19.49 -5.19
C LYS A 284 5.58 18.35 -6.02
N TYR A 285 4.84 17.26 -6.17
CA TYR A 285 5.31 16.07 -6.89
C TYR A 285 5.29 16.28 -8.41
N SER A 286 4.29 16.98 -8.97
CA SER A 286 4.24 17.29 -10.40
C SER A 286 5.32 18.28 -10.82
N SER A 287 5.67 19.27 -9.96
CA SER A 287 6.74 20.23 -10.24
C SER A 287 8.14 19.67 -10.04
N ALA A 288 8.28 18.53 -9.35
CA ALA A 288 9.55 17.82 -9.24
C ALA A 288 9.88 17.00 -10.50
N GLY A 289 8.91 16.82 -11.42
CA GLY A 289 9.16 16.29 -12.75
C GLY A 289 10.01 17.30 -13.52
N ASP A 290 11.20 16.88 -13.94
CA ASP A 290 12.05 17.65 -14.84
C ASP A 290 11.50 17.55 -16.29
N ASP A 291 11.93 18.45 -17.19
CA ASP A 291 11.59 18.40 -18.62
C ASP A 291 12.32 17.26 -19.36
N THR A 292 12.87 16.29 -18.63
CA THR A 292 13.59 15.17 -19.20
C THR A 292 12.65 14.27 -19.99
N GLU A 293 12.94 14.05 -21.26
CA GLU A 293 12.20 13.09 -22.08
C GLU A 293 12.32 11.69 -21.48
N ARG A 294 11.20 11.12 -21.03
CA ARG A 294 11.12 9.77 -20.46
C ARG A 294 10.61 8.80 -21.52
N ARG A 295 11.25 7.64 -21.64
CA ARG A 295 10.88 6.59 -22.58
C ARG A 295 10.53 5.31 -21.84
N LEU A 296 9.43 4.68 -22.24
CA LEU A 296 8.97 3.45 -21.61
C LEU A 296 8.67 2.43 -22.71
N PHE A 297 9.42 1.32 -22.69
CA PHE A 297 9.17 0.17 -23.53
C PHE A 297 8.52 -0.94 -22.70
N CYS A 298 7.32 -1.37 -23.12
CA CYS A 298 6.53 -2.39 -22.46
C CYS A 298 6.17 -3.48 -23.45
N ALA A 299 6.63 -4.72 -23.21
CA ALA A 299 6.40 -5.84 -24.10
C ALA A 299 6.15 -7.15 -23.34
N ASP A 300 5.52 -8.09 -24.02
CA ASP A 300 5.39 -9.48 -23.58
C ASP A 300 5.28 -10.39 -24.81
N ILE A 301 5.75 -11.62 -24.71
CA ILE A 301 5.61 -12.62 -25.77
C ILE A 301 4.18 -13.13 -25.89
N ASP A 302 3.42 -13.11 -24.76
CA ASP A 302 2.03 -13.57 -24.69
C ASP A 302 1.06 -12.47 -25.16
N PRO A 303 0.31 -12.65 -26.25
CA PRO A 303 -0.65 -11.66 -26.74
C PRO A 303 -1.78 -11.36 -25.75
N GLU A 304 -2.17 -12.29 -24.87
CA GLU A 304 -3.18 -12.05 -23.84
C GLU A 304 -2.61 -11.19 -22.69
N ALA A 305 -1.33 -11.32 -22.37
CA ALA A 305 -0.65 -10.42 -21.45
C ALA A 305 -0.61 -9.00 -22.01
N VAL A 306 -0.25 -8.83 -23.28
CA VAL A 306 -0.23 -7.52 -23.98
C VAL A 306 -1.62 -6.88 -23.98
N LYS A 307 -2.66 -7.62 -24.28
CA LYS A 307 -4.06 -7.16 -24.24
C LYS A 307 -4.45 -6.71 -22.83
N THR A 308 -4.09 -7.49 -21.82
CA THR A 308 -4.32 -7.17 -20.41
C THR A 308 -3.58 -5.89 -20.00
N ALA A 309 -2.32 -5.76 -20.38
CA ALA A 309 -1.52 -4.56 -20.11
C ALA A 309 -2.13 -3.31 -20.76
N ARG A 310 -2.56 -3.39 -22.02
CA ARG A 310 -3.24 -2.28 -22.71
C ARG A 310 -4.52 -1.84 -22.00
N ALA A 311 -5.36 -2.78 -21.57
CA ALA A 311 -6.58 -2.47 -20.83
C ALA A 311 -6.28 -1.77 -19.50
N ASN A 312 -5.29 -2.24 -18.75
CA ASN A 312 -4.87 -1.63 -17.50
C ASN A 312 -4.25 -0.23 -17.71
N MET A 313 -3.44 -0.03 -18.74
CA MET A 313 -2.86 1.28 -19.09
C MET A 313 -3.94 2.30 -19.44
N LYS A 314 -4.94 1.90 -20.20
CA LYS A 314 -6.10 2.75 -20.48
C LYS A 314 -6.84 3.15 -19.20
N ASN A 315 -7.08 2.20 -18.28
CA ASN A 315 -7.70 2.50 -16.98
C ASN A 315 -6.82 3.40 -16.09
N ALA A 316 -5.50 3.34 -16.28
CA ALA A 316 -4.53 4.20 -15.59
C ALA A 316 -4.41 5.61 -16.20
N GLY A 317 -5.00 5.86 -17.39
CA GLY A 317 -4.83 7.09 -18.16
C GLY A 317 -3.43 7.22 -18.75
N LEU A 318 -2.85 6.10 -19.19
CA LEU A 318 -1.48 6.00 -19.72
C LEU A 318 -1.45 5.45 -21.18
N ASP A 319 -2.59 5.33 -21.83
CA ASP A 319 -2.74 4.74 -23.16
C ASP A 319 -2.01 5.52 -24.26
N ASP A 320 -1.85 6.84 -24.11
CA ASP A 320 -1.05 7.67 -25.00
C ASP A 320 0.47 7.65 -24.69
N ALA A 321 0.82 7.32 -23.44
CA ALA A 321 2.21 7.35 -22.96
C ALA A 321 2.92 6.00 -23.09
N VAL A 322 2.18 4.88 -23.06
CA VAL A 322 2.74 3.53 -23.03
C VAL A 322 1.88 2.59 -23.87
N ILE A 323 2.43 2.12 -24.99
CA ILE A 323 1.77 1.17 -25.88
C ILE A 323 2.45 -0.19 -25.74
N PRO A 324 1.82 -1.17 -25.02
CA PRO A 324 2.37 -2.51 -24.93
C PRO A 324 2.41 -3.19 -26.30
N VAL A 325 3.53 -3.83 -26.62
CA VAL A 325 3.75 -4.56 -27.88
C VAL A 325 3.97 -6.05 -27.64
N GLN A 326 3.64 -6.87 -28.63
CA GLN A 326 3.97 -8.28 -28.58
C GLN A 326 5.38 -8.50 -29.12
N GLU A 327 6.31 -8.90 -28.25
CA GLU A 327 7.71 -9.09 -28.64
C GLU A 327 8.38 -10.15 -27.74
N ASP A 328 9.30 -10.93 -28.32
CA ASP A 328 10.12 -11.88 -27.59
C ASP A 328 11.42 -11.20 -27.12
N PHE A 329 11.62 -11.09 -25.81
CA PHE A 329 12.82 -10.57 -25.16
C PHE A 329 14.13 -11.17 -25.72
N PHE A 330 14.09 -12.40 -26.21
CA PHE A 330 15.25 -13.10 -26.74
C PHE A 330 15.49 -12.86 -28.24
N ALA A 331 14.52 -12.33 -28.97
CA ALA A 331 14.64 -12.17 -30.43
C ALA A 331 15.50 -10.95 -30.78
N ALA A 332 15.16 -9.78 -30.25
CA ALA A 332 15.88 -8.54 -30.51
C ALA A 332 15.93 -7.63 -29.28
N ALA A 333 16.81 -6.64 -29.24
CA ALA A 333 16.70 -5.49 -28.34
C ALA A 333 15.68 -4.52 -28.93
N PRO A 334 14.93 -3.79 -28.09
CA PRO A 334 14.03 -2.75 -28.59
C PRO A 334 14.79 -1.66 -29.34
N ASP A 335 14.14 -1.07 -30.34
CA ASP A 335 14.71 0.04 -31.11
C ASP A 335 14.65 1.35 -30.32
N ILE A 336 15.38 1.37 -29.22
CA ILE A 336 15.55 2.55 -28.33
C ILE A 336 17.02 2.61 -27.87
N PRO A 337 17.55 3.83 -27.60
CA PRO A 337 18.92 3.95 -27.10
C PRO A 337 19.09 3.23 -25.75
N LEU A 338 20.07 2.33 -25.69
CA LEU A 338 20.46 1.62 -24.47
C LEU A 338 21.70 2.29 -23.87
N GLY A 339 21.72 2.49 -22.56
CA GLY A 339 22.86 3.12 -21.89
C GLY A 339 22.67 3.26 -20.37
N GLU A 340 23.52 4.05 -19.74
CA GLU A 340 23.56 4.27 -18.28
C GLU A 340 22.23 4.79 -17.72
N GLY A 341 21.48 5.60 -18.48
CA GLY A 341 20.15 6.09 -18.10
C GLY A 341 19.01 5.09 -18.37
N THR A 342 19.30 3.82 -18.64
CA THR A 342 18.31 2.78 -18.94
C THR A 342 18.17 1.80 -17.76
N LEU A 343 16.95 1.54 -17.34
CA LEU A 343 16.61 0.51 -16.37
C LEU A 343 15.84 -0.64 -17.04
N LEU A 344 16.41 -1.84 -17.03
CA LEU A 344 15.76 -3.07 -17.45
C LEU A 344 15.08 -3.73 -16.23
N VAL A 345 13.77 -3.99 -16.29
CA VAL A 345 13.04 -4.72 -15.25
C VAL A 345 12.51 -6.04 -15.79
N LEU A 346 12.73 -7.12 -15.07
CA LEU A 346 12.31 -8.45 -15.45
C LEU A 346 11.59 -9.15 -14.29
N ASN A 347 10.32 -9.52 -14.52
CA ASN A 347 9.56 -10.42 -13.67
C ASN A 347 9.25 -11.72 -14.47
N PRO A 348 10.24 -12.54 -14.75
CA PRO A 348 10.08 -13.73 -15.58
C PRO A 348 9.07 -14.71 -14.94
N PRO A 349 8.46 -15.61 -15.71
CA PRO A 349 7.61 -16.66 -15.14
C PRO A 349 8.38 -17.58 -14.20
N TYR A 350 7.78 -17.93 -13.06
CA TYR A 350 8.31 -18.91 -12.09
C TYR A 350 7.18 -19.69 -11.42
N GLY A 351 7.52 -20.75 -10.68
CA GLY A 351 6.54 -21.65 -10.09
C GLY A 351 5.76 -22.45 -11.15
N ALA A 352 4.45 -22.57 -10.98
CA ALA A 352 3.60 -23.34 -11.88
C ALA A 352 3.44 -22.76 -13.31
N ARG A 353 4.05 -21.61 -13.60
CA ARG A 353 3.95 -20.90 -14.89
C ARG A 353 4.99 -21.32 -15.92
N ILE A 354 5.93 -22.18 -15.57
CA ILE A 354 6.94 -22.64 -16.53
C ILE A 354 6.40 -23.87 -17.22
N PRO A 355 6.07 -23.80 -18.54
CA PRO A 355 5.70 -24.98 -19.28
C PRO A 355 6.94 -25.91 -19.42
N HIS A 356 6.89 -27.11 -18.85
CA HIS A 356 7.79 -28.24 -19.11
C HIS A 356 9.26 -27.93 -19.48
N GLY A 357 9.95 -27.04 -18.72
CA GLY A 357 11.33 -26.65 -19.02
C GLY A 357 12.20 -26.55 -17.76
N ASN A 358 13.51 -26.69 -17.95
CA ASN A 358 14.49 -26.46 -16.89
C ASN A 358 14.57 -24.95 -16.58
N ILE A 359 13.98 -24.52 -15.46
CA ILE A 359 13.97 -23.12 -15.00
C ILE A 359 15.38 -22.51 -14.98
N ALA A 360 16.37 -23.27 -14.55
CA ALA A 360 17.76 -22.83 -14.52
C ALA A 360 18.30 -22.50 -15.92
N SER A 361 17.93 -23.30 -16.94
CA SER A 361 18.30 -23.03 -18.33
C SER A 361 17.66 -21.74 -18.86
N PHE A 362 16.40 -21.50 -18.54
CA PHE A 362 15.69 -20.27 -18.91
C PHE A 362 16.36 -19.03 -18.30
N TYR A 363 16.65 -19.03 -17.01
CA TYR A 363 17.33 -17.92 -16.35
C TYR A 363 18.79 -17.76 -16.79
N ARG A 364 19.49 -18.84 -17.16
CA ARG A 364 20.83 -18.75 -17.78
C ARG A 364 20.76 -18.00 -19.11
N ARG A 365 19.73 -18.26 -19.92
CA ARG A 365 19.48 -17.52 -21.17
C ARG A 365 19.18 -16.05 -20.91
N ILE A 366 18.36 -15.73 -19.90
CA ILE A 366 18.12 -14.32 -19.46
C ILE A 366 19.46 -13.66 -19.14
N GLY A 367 20.27 -14.27 -18.28
CA GLY A 367 21.55 -13.70 -17.88
C GLY A 367 22.52 -13.51 -19.04
N ALA A 368 22.56 -14.43 -20.01
CA ALA A 368 23.35 -14.27 -21.22
C ALA A 368 22.86 -13.06 -22.06
N THR A 369 21.56 -12.97 -22.29
CA THR A 369 20.95 -11.84 -23.03
C THR A 369 21.22 -10.48 -22.35
N VAL A 370 21.11 -10.43 -21.01
CA VAL A 370 21.39 -9.18 -20.27
C VAL A 370 22.86 -8.79 -20.41
N ARG A 371 23.80 -9.72 -20.29
CA ARG A 371 25.23 -9.43 -20.45
C ARG A 371 25.59 -9.00 -21.89
N GLU A 372 24.95 -9.58 -22.88
CA GLU A 372 25.22 -9.32 -24.28
C GLU A 372 24.62 -7.99 -24.76
N ARG A 373 23.35 -7.75 -24.44
CA ARG A 373 22.58 -6.63 -25.04
C ARG A 373 22.35 -5.45 -24.11
N TYR A 374 22.36 -5.69 -22.79
CA TYR A 374 22.02 -4.69 -21.77
C TYR A 374 23.15 -4.44 -20.76
N ALA A 375 24.41 -4.67 -21.17
CA ALA A 375 25.58 -4.61 -20.28
C ALA A 375 25.77 -3.21 -19.64
N SER A 376 25.40 -2.15 -20.34
CA SER A 376 25.47 -0.75 -19.86
C SER A 376 24.22 -0.30 -19.07
N CYS A 377 23.20 -1.14 -18.98
CA CYS A 377 21.96 -0.79 -18.31
C CYS A 377 22.00 -1.15 -16.82
N ALA A 378 21.27 -0.38 -16.02
CA ALA A 378 20.80 -0.84 -14.70
C ALA A 378 19.77 -1.97 -14.90
N TYR A 379 19.62 -2.85 -13.92
CA TYR A 379 18.59 -3.89 -14.00
C TYR A 379 18.04 -4.32 -12.65
N CYS A 380 16.79 -4.81 -12.70
CA CYS A 380 16.13 -5.51 -11.61
C CYS A 380 15.54 -6.81 -12.14
N VAL A 381 16.03 -7.95 -11.69
CA VAL A 381 15.56 -9.28 -12.11
C VAL A 381 15.02 -10.03 -10.91
N ILE A 382 13.76 -10.47 -10.96
CA ILE A 382 13.15 -11.30 -9.91
C ILE A 382 13.50 -12.76 -10.17
N VAL A 383 14.04 -13.43 -9.14
CA VAL A 383 14.48 -14.83 -9.20
C VAL A 383 13.86 -15.67 -8.09
N PRO A 384 13.36 -16.88 -8.38
CA PRO A 384 12.77 -17.78 -7.39
C PRO A 384 13.82 -18.77 -6.84
N GLY A 385 14.65 -18.34 -5.90
CA GLY A 385 15.57 -19.22 -5.20
C GLY A 385 17.02 -19.21 -5.69
N PHE A 386 17.88 -19.77 -4.87
CA PHE A 386 19.35 -19.69 -5.01
C PHE A 386 19.90 -20.36 -6.28
N GLU A 387 19.42 -21.54 -6.63
CA GLU A 387 19.92 -22.25 -7.81
C GLU A 387 19.64 -21.50 -9.12
N VAL A 388 18.48 -20.83 -9.17
CA VAL A 388 18.07 -19.99 -10.30
C VAL A 388 18.90 -18.71 -10.36
N GLU A 389 19.18 -18.09 -9.21
CA GLU A 389 20.07 -16.94 -9.10
C GLU A 389 21.49 -17.29 -9.60
N LYS A 390 22.03 -18.43 -9.18
CA LYS A 390 23.33 -18.93 -9.66
C LYS A 390 23.32 -19.15 -11.17
N ALA A 391 22.24 -19.71 -11.72
CA ALA A 391 22.11 -19.91 -13.15
C ALA A 391 22.02 -18.59 -13.94
N LEU A 392 21.36 -17.55 -13.40
CA LEU A 392 21.27 -16.20 -13.97
C LEU A 392 22.66 -15.59 -14.17
N SER A 393 23.59 -15.80 -13.23
CA SER A 393 25.00 -15.37 -13.31
C SER A 393 25.18 -13.89 -13.69
N LEU A 394 24.44 -12.99 -13.03
CA LEU A 394 24.59 -11.54 -13.11
C LEU A 394 25.26 -11.00 -11.84
N SER A 395 26.06 -9.94 -11.99
CA SER A 395 26.57 -9.15 -10.85
C SER A 395 25.43 -8.32 -10.26
N TRP A 396 25.54 -7.92 -9.00
CA TRP A 396 24.53 -7.09 -8.36
C TRP A 396 25.14 -6.22 -7.27
N ASP A 397 24.52 -5.06 -7.07
CA ASP A 397 24.87 -4.12 -6.01
C ASP A 397 23.96 -4.32 -4.79
N LYS A 398 22.71 -4.75 -5.05
CA LYS A 398 21.70 -4.95 -4.02
C LYS A 398 20.87 -6.20 -4.31
N LYS A 399 20.55 -6.93 -3.23
CA LYS A 399 19.64 -8.07 -3.26
C LYS A 399 18.55 -7.90 -2.22
N ILE A 400 17.30 -8.02 -2.63
CA ILE A 400 16.12 -7.89 -1.74
C ILE A 400 15.36 -9.21 -1.78
N ILE A 401 15.17 -9.84 -0.62
CA ILE A 401 14.41 -11.08 -0.48
C ILE A 401 13.01 -10.74 0.01
N PHE A 402 11.99 -11.27 -0.67
CA PHE A 402 10.59 -11.01 -0.31
C PHE A 402 9.66 -12.16 -0.73
N MET A 403 8.40 -12.08 -0.30
CA MET A 403 7.35 -13.04 -0.69
C MET A 403 6.51 -12.48 -1.83
N ASN A 404 6.34 -13.22 -2.93
CA ASN A 404 5.41 -12.87 -4.00
C ASN A 404 4.49 -14.05 -4.32
N GLY A 405 3.18 -13.86 -4.12
CA GLY A 405 2.19 -14.92 -4.36
C GLY A 405 2.44 -16.20 -3.53
N GLY A 406 2.95 -16.08 -2.30
CA GLY A 406 3.29 -17.21 -1.43
C GLY A 406 4.67 -17.86 -1.73
N ILE A 407 5.39 -17.40 -2.76
CA ILE A 407 6.71 -17.90 -3.13
C ILE A 407 7.78 -16.93 -2.62
N ARG A 408 8.82 -17.47 -1.98
CA ARG A 408 10.00 -16.69 -1.60
C ARG A 408 10.87 -16.43 -2.82
N VAL A 409 11.07 -15.16 -3.14
CA VAL A 409 11.87 -14.72 -4.31
C VAL A 409 12.93 -13.69 -3.88
N ALA A 410 13.88 -13.44 -4.75
CA ALA A 410 14.84 -12.35 -4.60
C ALA A 410 14.79 -11.43 -5.82
N ALA A 411 14.91 -10.13 -5.60
CA ALA A 411 15.26 -9.17 -6.64
C ALA A 411 16.77 -9.00 -6.66
N ILE A 412 17.38 -9.22 -7.84
CA ILE A 412 18.78 -9.01 -8.14
C ILE A 412 18.91 -7.69 -8.86
N ILE A 413 19.54 -6.70 -8.23
CA ILE A 413 19.54 -5.31 -8.67
C ILE A 413 20.97 -4.85 -8.94
N LYS A 414 21.22 -4.35 -10.15
CA LYS A 414 22.33 -3.46 -10.49
C LYS A 414 21.76 -2.06 -10.62
N GLN A 415 22.18 -1.17 -9.73
CA GLN A 415 21.63 0.17 -9.67
C GLN A 415 22.08 1.04 -10.86
N ALA A 416 21.27 2.03 -11.20
CA ALA A 416 21.69 3.12 -12.06
C ALA A 416 22.78 3.93 -11.34
N PRO A 417 23.83 4.35 -12.04
CA PRO A 417 24.92 5.16 -11.50
C PRO A 417 24.47 6.52 -10.96
#